data_f785ba8a5227f0de272997ba4dc55e34
#
_entry.id   f785ba8a5227f0de272997ba4dc55e34
#
_cell.length_a   1.000
_cell.length_b   1.000
_cell.length_c   1.000
_cell.angle_alpha   90.00
_cell.angle_beta   90.00
_cell.angle_gamma   90.00
#
_symmetry.space_group_name_H-M   'P 1'
#
loop_
_entity.id
_entity.type
_entity.pdbx_description
1 polymer ?
#
loop_
_entity_poly.entity_id
_entity_poly.type
_entity_poly.pdbx_seq_one_letter_code
_entity_poly.pdbx_strand_id
1 'polypeptide(L)'
;AASDVYKRQVLTPQIELYGKTCGIFGLGAIGFAFAKMAQGFGMRVISYSRHKKTDPKYDFIEQVDFHTFLKESDVISIHAPLTPSTENTFDAEAFAKMKDGVILINTARGGLIVEEALADALRSGKVYGAGLDVMRDEPPKKDNPLFHLNNTSITAHIAWLTRASRLRAIDIAIENFKAYLNGTPTSVIN
;
A
#
# COMPACT_ATOMS: atom_id res chain seq x y z
N ALA A 1 20.95 35.59 -4.01
CA ALA A 1 19.49 35.54 -4.31
C ALA A 1 19.02 34.13 -4.68
N ALA A 2 19.73 33.36 -5.53
CA ALA A 2 19.33 31.99 -5.87
C ALA A 2 19.44 31.02 -4.69
N SER A 3 20.40 31.18 -3.78
CA SER A 3 20.58 30.31 -2.61
C SER A 3 19.45 30.43 -1.57
N ASP A 4 18.75 31.56 -1.50
CA ASP A 4 17.65 31.77 -0.53
C ASP A 4 16.33 31.12 -0.98
N VAL A 5 16.12 30.93 -2.29
CA VAL A 5 14.94 30.23 -2.83
C VAL A 5 15.04 28.75 -2.52
N TYR A 6 16.21 28.14 -2.61
CA TYR A 6 16.42 26.73 -2.28
C TYR A 6 16.24 26.42 -0.78
N LYS A 7 16.65 27.33 0.11
CA LYS A 7 16.53 27.14 1.57
C LYS A 7 15.10 27.23 2.09
N ARG A 8 14.18 27.83 1.34
CA ARG A 8 12.76 27.99 1.73
C ARG A 8 11.84 26.85 1.27
N GLN A 9 12.35 25.88 0.52
CA GLN A 9 11.55 24.80 -0.08
C GLN A 9 11.46 23.53 0.75
N VAL A 10 12.20 23.39 1.85
CA VAL A 10 12.07 22.25 2.76
C VAL A 10 10.97 22.54 3.76
N LEU A 11 9.73 22.21 3.41
CA LEU A 11 8.55 22.43 4.25
C LEU A 11 8.37 21.33 5.28
N THR A 12 8.98 20.15 5.07
CA THR A 12 8.87 18.98 5.94
C THR A 12 10.24 18.32 6.14
N PRO A 13 10.52 17.72 7.30
CA PRO A 13 11.72 16.93 7.50
C PRO A 13 11.83 15.82 6.45
N GLN A 14 13.03 15.64 5.89
CA GLN A 14 13.30 14.54 4.97
C GLN A 14 13.42 13.23 5.76
N ILE A 15 12.83 12.15 5.24
CA ILE A 15 12.91 10.82 5.84
C ILE A 15 13.75 9.94 4.91
N GLU A 16 14.84 9.40 5.44
CA GLU A 16 15.65 8.44 4.73
C GLU A 16 15.02 7.04 4.82
N LEU A 17 14.98 6.31 3.69
CA LEU A 17 14.44 4.96 3.64
C LEU A 17 15.47 3.89 4.01
N TYR A 18 16.77 4.16 3.80
CA TYR A 18 17.83 3.21 4.11
C TYR A 18 17.82 2.80 5.59
N GLY A 19 17.89 1.49 5.85
CA GLY A 19 17.86 0.92 7.19
C GLY A 19 16.49 0.90 7.88
N LYS A 20 15.43 1.48 7.27
CA LYS A 20 14.06 1.39 7.79
C LYS A 20 13.40 0.07 7.42
N THR A 21 12.36 -0.29 8.16
CA THR A 21 11.58 -1.51 7.92
C THR A 21 10.35 -1.21 7.06
N CYS A 22 10.26 -1.88 5.92
CA CYS A 22 9.09 -1.87 5.06
C CYS A 22 8.21 -3.10 5.32
N GLY A 23 7.00 -2.89 5.81
CA GLY A 23 5.98 -3.91 6.04
C GLY A 23 5.07 -4.07 4.82
N ILE A 24 4.99 -5.28 4.29
CA ILE A 24 4.12 -5.65 3.17
C ILE A 24 2.90 -6.41 3.70
N PHE A 25 1.72 -5.80 3.65
CA PHE A 25 0.47 -6.47 3.99
C PHE A 25 -0.12 -7.13 2.74
N GLY A 26 0.07 -8.44 2.61
CA GLY A 26 -0.35 -9.23 1.45
C GLY A 26 0.78 -9.46 0.43
N LEU A 27 1.46 -10.60 0.54
CA LEU A 27 2.59 -10.98 -0.32
C LEU A 27 2.11 -11.74 -1.58
N GLY A 28 1.31 -11.05 -2.42
CA GLY A 28 0.95 -11.45 -3.78
C GLY A 28 1.95 -10.95 -4.83
N ALA A 29 1.59 -11.00 -6.11
CA ALA A 29 2.46 -10.53 -7.21
C ALA A 29 2.85 -9.05 -7.05
N ILE A 30 1.90 -8.18 -6.69
CA ILE A 30 2.12 -6.74 -6.50
C ILE A 30 2.97 -6.50 -5.25
N GLY A 31 2.61 -7.09 -4.11
CA GLY A 31 3.38 -6.97 -2.86
C GLY A 31 4.82 -7.46 -3.03
N PHE A 32 5.05 -8.53 -3.76
CA PHE A 32 6.39 -9.02 -4.07
C PHE A 32 7.18 -8.06 -4.96
N ALA A 33 6.55 -7.48 -5.98
CA ALA A 33 7.20 -6.47 -6.83
C ALA A 33 7.61 -5.23 -6.01
N PHE A 34 6.73 -4.78 -5.11
CA PHE A 34 7.01 -3.67 -4.21
C PHE A 34 8.12 -4.01 -3.20
N ALA A 35 8.12 -5.23 -2.64
CA ALA A 35 9.17 -5.72 -1.75
C ALA A 35 10.56 -5.62 -2.37
N LYS A 36 10.71 -5.99 -3.65
CA LYS A 36 11.98 -5.85 -4.39
C LYS A 36 12.43 -4.39 -4.52
N MET A 37 11.50 -3.47 -4.74
CA MET A 37 11.82 -2.05 -4.78
C MET A 37 12.27 -1.53 -3.42
N ALA A 38 11.57 -1.90 -2.34
CA ALA A 38 11.94 -1.53 -0.98
C ALA A 38 13.34 -2.08 -0.60
N GLN A 39 13.64 -3.33 -0.96
CA GLN A 39 14.98 -3.91 -0.80
C GLN A 39 16.05 -3.11 -1.56
N GLY A 40 15.75 -2.66 -2.79
CA GLY A 40 16.65 -1.83 -3.60
C GLY A 40 16.98 -0.48 -2.97
N PHE A 41 16.11 0.05 -2.10
CA PHE A 41 16.36 1.24 -1.27
C PHE A 41 17.11 0.92 0.04
N GLY A 42 17.57 -0.31 0.24
CA GLY A 42 18.27 -0.73 1.45
C GLY A 42 17.36 -0.86 2.68
N MET A 43 16.05 -1.04 2.49
CA MET A 43 15.11 -1.30 3.58
C MET A 43 15.15 -2.78 4.00
N ARG A 44 14.96 -3.04 5.30
CA ARG A 44 14.56 -4.37 5.78
C ARG A 44 13.11 -4.61 5.35
N VAL A 45 12.83 -5.75 4.73
CA VAL A 45 11.48 -6.08 4.25
C VAL A 45 10.88 -7.18 5.10
N ILE A 46 9.77 -6.88 5.75
CA ILE A 46 8.94 -7.85 6.46
C ILE A 46 7.58 -7.97 5.78
N SER A 47 6.91 -9.09 5.93
CA SER A 47 5.56 -9.26 5.39
C SER A 47 4.64 -10.03 6.31
N TYR A 48 3.35 -9.69 6.23
CA TYR A 48 2.27 -10.48 6.79
C TYR A 48 1.33 -10.95 5.68
N SER A 49 1.07 -12.24 5.65
CA SER A 49 0.13 -12.89 4.70
C SER A 49 -0.53 -14.08 5.38
N ARG A 50 -1.79 -14.36 5.03
CA ARG A 50 -2.53 -15.52 5.56
C ARG A 50 -1.78 -16.85 5.36
N HIS A 51 -1.13 -17.01 4.22
CA HIS A 51 -0.37 -18.20 3.88
C HIS A 51 1.10 -17.87 3.71
N LYS A 52 1.95 -18.60 4.40
CA LYS A 52 3.40 -18.47 4.28
C LYS A 52 3.85 -18.83 2.86
N LYS A 53 4.75 -18.04 2.30
CA LYS A 53 5.39 -18.29 1.01
C LYS A 53 6.69 -19.05 1.22
N THR A 54 6.86 -20.16 0.47
CA THR A 54 8.01 -21.05 0.62
C THR A 54 8.94 -21.09 -0.59
N ASP A 55 8.58 -20.38 -1.68
CA ASP A 55 9.44 -20.29 -2.87
C ASP A 55 10.70 -19.45 -2.52
N PRO A 56 11.91 -19.92 -2.89
CA PRO A 56 13.18 -19.24 -2.59
C PRO A 56 13.26 -17.78 -3.02
N LYS A 57 12.47 -17.35 -4.00
CA LYS A 57 12.42 -15.93 -4.41
C LYS A 57 11.97 -15.00 -3.29
N TYR A 58 11.30 -15.52 -2.24
CA TYR A 58 10.84 -14.74 -1.08
C TYR A 58 11.84 -14.73 0.09
N ASP A 59 12.99 -15.41 0.00
CA ASP A 59 13.92 -15.59 1.12
C ASP A 59 14.48 -14.29 1.70
N PHE A 60 14.50 -13.21 0.92
CA PHE A 60 14.90 -11.88 1.41
C PHE A 60 13.79 -11.16 2.19
N ILE A 61 12.58 -11.73 2.27
CA ILE A 61 11.43 -11.16 2.96
C ILE A 61 11.18 -11.95 4.23
N GLU A 62 11.32 -11.30 5.37
CA GLU A 62 11.00 -11.91 6.66
C GLU A 62 9.48 -11.97 6.84
N GLN A 63 8.92 -13.18 6.89
CA GLN A 63 7.49 -13.38 7.07
C GLN A 63 7.17 -13.50 8.55
N VAL A 64 6.43 -12.54 9.09
CA VAL A 64 6.16 -12.37 10.52
C VAL A 64 4.66 -12.49 10.84
N ASP A 65 4.31 -12.63 12.11
CA ASP A 65 2.94 -12.49 12.59
C ASP A 65 2.44 -11.04 12.51
N PHE A 66 1.12 -10.84 12.64
CA PHE A 66 0.51 -9.52 12.47
C PHE A 66 0.93 -8.51 13.55
N HIS A 67 1.15 -8.96 14.78
CA HIS A 67 1.59 -8.07 15.85
C HIS A 67 3.01 -7.55 15.58
N THR A 68 3.94 -8.44 15.24
CA THR A 68 5.32 -8.10 14.86
C THR A 68 5.33 -7.19 13.62
N PHE A 69 4.48 -7.49 12.62
CA PHE A 69 4.30 -6.67 11.43
C PHE A 69 3.93 -5.21 11.78
N LEU A 70 2.94 -5.00 12.63
CA LEU A 70 2.53 -3.65 13.06
C LEU A 70 3.62 -2.96 13.87
N LYS A 71 4.22 -3.68 14.83
CA LYS A 71 5.19 -3.12 15.77
C LYS A 71 6.51 -2.73 15.13
N GLU A 72 6.95 -3.42 14.07
CA GLU A 72 8.28 -3.22 13.51
C GLU A 72 8.32 -2.39 12.22
N SER A 73 7.18 -2.17 11.57
CA SER A 73 7.12 -1.42 10.32
C SER A 73 7.30 0.09 10.52
N ASP A 74 8.24 0.70 9.78
CA ASP A 74 8.35 2.16 9.62
C ASP A 74 7.48 2.65 8.45
N VAL A 75 7.33 1.82 7.43
CA VAL A 75 6.43 2.03 6.29
C VAL A 75 5.58 0.78 6.11
N ILE A 76 4.27 0.94 5.99
CA ILE A 76 3.33 -0.14 5.69
C ILE A 76 2.74 0.08 4.30
N SER A 77 2.88 -0.91 3.42
CA SER A 77 2.24 -0.91 2.11
C SER A 77 1.24 -2.07 1.99
N ILE A 78 0.00 -1.73 1.63
CA ILE A 78 -1.13 -2.65 1.61
C ILE A 78 -1.35 -3.19 0.20
N HIS A 79 -1.34 -4.53 0.05
CA HIS A 79 -1.49 -5.27 -1.21
C HIS A 79 -2.43 -6.47 -1.10
N ALA A 80 -3.17 -6.59 0.00
CA ALA A 80 -4.14 -7.67 0.19
C ALA A 80 -5.49 -7.36 -0.50
N PRO A 81 -6.23 -8.38 -0.95
CA PRO A 81 -7.60 -8.19 -1.41
C PRO A 81 -8.54 -7.87 -0.24
N LEU A 82 -9.62 -7.15 -0.53
CA LEU A 82 -10.72 -6.97 0.41
C LEU A 82 -11.58 -8.23 0.44
N THR A 83 -11.70 -8.82 1.61
CA THR A 83 -12.51 -10.00 1.89
C THR A 83 -13.16 -9.82 3.26
N PRO A 84 -14.17 -10.62 3.65
CA PRO A 84 -14.73 -10.54 5.01
C PRO A 84 -13.68 -10.70 6.13
N SER A 85 -12.58 -11.39 5.87
CA SER A 85 -11.49 -11.59 6.85
C SER A 85 -10.42 -10.51 6.83
N THR A 86 -10.42 -9.60 5.86
CA THR A 86 -9.45 -8.50 5.75
C THR A 86 -10.10 -7.13 5.83
N GLU A 87 -11.44 -7.07 5.79
CA GLU A 87 -12.18 -5.82 6.00
C GLU A 87 -11.87 -5.24 7.38
N ASN A 88 -11.66 -3.92 7.44
CA ASN A 88 -11.33 -3.18 8.66
C ASN A 88 -10.10 -3.70 9.44
N THR A 89 -9.18 -4.39 8.77
CA THR A 89 -7.93 -4.87 9.42
C THR A 89 -7.14 -3.74 10.07
N PHE A 90 -7.16 -2.56 9.46
CA PHE A 90 -6.47 -1.37 9.98
C PHE A 90 -7.49 -0.47 10.69
N ASP A 91 -7.85 -0.88 11.90
CA ASP A 91 -8.71 -0.18 12.83
C ASP A 91 -7.91 0.59 13.91
N ALA A 92 -8.59 1.18 14.88
CA ALA A 92 -7.96 1.94 15.95
C ALA A 92 -6.99 1.09 16.80
N GLU A 93 -7.30 -0.19 17.03
CA GLU A 93 -6.44 -1.11 17.78
C GLU A 93 -5.15 -1.42 16.99
N ALA A 94 -5.28 -1.65 15.67
CA ALA A 94 -4.14 -1.86 14.79
C ALA A 94 -3.23 -0.62 14.77
N PHE A 95 -3.80 0.59 14.61
CA PHE A 95 -3.02 1.83 14.65
C PHE A 95 -2.31 2.03 15.99
N ALA A 96 -2.96 1.74 17.12
CA ALA A 96 -2.35 1.86 18.43
C ALA A 96 -1.09 0.98 18.60
N LYS A 97 -1.03 -0.17 17.91
CA LYS A 97 0.08 -1.13 17.97
C LYS A 97 1.23 -0.80 17.01
N MET A 98 1.04 0.11 16.05
CA MET A 98 2.10 0.52 15.12
C MET A 98 3.18 1.34 15.80
N LYS A 99 4.33 1.52 15.13
CA LYS A 99 5.32 2.53 15.52
C LYS A 99 4.73 3.93 15.45
N ASP A 100 5.18 4.82 16.34
CA ASP A 100 4.90 6.25 16.21
C ASP A 100 5.60 6.80 14.97
N GLY A 101 4.87 7.58 14.18
CA GLY A 101 5.39 8.15 12.95
C GLY A 101 5.44 7.17 11.76
N VAL A 102 4.70 6.07 11.79
CA VAL A 102 4.60 5.14 10.65
C VAL A 102 4.02 5.84 9.41
N ILE A 103 4.50 5.44 8.23
CA ILE A 103 3.92 5.87 6.94
C ILE A 103 3.03 4.73 6.43
N LEU A 104 1.80 5.08 6.00
CA LEU A 104 0.84 4.11 5.47
C LEU A 104 0.56 4.36 3.98
N ILE A 105 0.62 3.30 3.17
CA ILE A 105 0.32 3.36 1.73
C ILE A 105 -0.74 2.32 1.40
N ASN A 106 -1.85 2.77 0.81
CA ASN A 106 -2.91 1.88 0.35
C ASN A 106 -3.26 2.14 -1.12
N THR A 107 -2.86 1.21 -1.97
CA THR A 107 -3.24 1.15 -3.39
C THR A 107 -4.04 -0.14 -3.69
N ALA A 108 -4.57 -0.79 -2.67
CA ALA A 108 -5.29 -2.05 -2.79
C ALA A 108 -6.82 -1.86 -2.77
N ARG A 109 -7.40 -1.71 -1.57
CA ARG A 109 -8.85 -1.45 -1.38
C ARG A 109 -9.06 -0.61 -0.13
N GLY A 110 -9.98 0.39 -0.22
CA GLY A 110 -10.27 1.30 0.89
C GLY A 110 -10.87 0.62 2.11
N GLY A 111 -11.74 -0.38 1.92
CA GLY A 111 -12.39 -1.12 3.01
C GLY A 111 -11.44 -1.92 3.91
N LEU A 112 -10.13 -1.99 3.62
CA LEU A 112 -9.12 -2.56 4.51
C LEU A 112 -8.83 -1.66 5.72
N ILE A 113 -9.16 -0.38 5.61
CA ILE A 113 -8.88 0.66 6.61
C ILE A 113 -10.20 1.22 7.14
N VAL A 114 -10.27 1.45 8.44
CA VAL A 114 -11.30 2.28 9.08
C VAL A 114 -10.87 3.74 8.96
N GLU A 115 -11.52 4.52 8.08
CA GLU A 115 -11.08 5.87 7.70
C GLU A 115 -11.07 6.85 8.88
N GLU A 116 -12.04 6.76 9.78
CA GLU A 116 -12.11 7.55 11.01
C GLU A 116 -10.91 7.26 11.93
N ALA A 117 -10.57 6.00 12.10
CA ALA A 117 -9.43 5.59 12.92
C ALA A 117 -8.09 6.05 12.31
N LEU A 118 -7.96 6.00 10.98
CA LEU A 118 -6.80 6.55 10.29
C LEU A 118 -6.72 8.07 10.46
N ALA A 119 -7.85 8.77 10.35
CA ALA A 119 -7.88 10.22 10.52
C ALA A 119 -7.42 10.64 11.94
N ASP A 120 -7.83 9.90 12.97
CA ASP A 120 -7.40 10.15 14.35
C ASP A 120 -5.91 9.82 14.54
N ALA A 121 -5.42 8.73 13.95
CA ALA A 121 -4.01 8.37 13.97
C ALA A 121 -3.12 9.40 13.24
N LEU A 122 -3.61 10.00 12.17
CA LEU A 122 -2.93 11.08 11.45
C LEU A 122 -2.91 12.39 12.26
N ARG A 123 -4.02 12.76 12.90
CA ARG A 123 -4.11 13.96 13.76
C ARG A 123 -3.21 13.87 14.99
N SER A 124 -3.11 12.70 15.58
CA SER A 124 -2.24 12.47 16.75
C SER A 124 -0.75 12.33 16.41
N GLY A 125 -0.39 12.19 15.13
CA GLY A 125 0.97 11.92 14.68
C GLY A 125 1.40 10.46 14.84
N LYS A 126 0.51 9.56 15.28
CA LYS A 126 0.74 8.12 15.31
C LYS A 126 1.08 7.60 13.90
N VAL A 127 0.33 8.05 12.91
CA VAL A 127 0.66 7.93 11.48
C VAL A 127 1.23 9.26 11.01
N TYR A 128 2.48 9.27 10.56
CA TYR A 128 3.15 10.47 10.06
C TYR A 128 2.49 11.00 8.79
N GLY A 129 2.14 10.08 7.87
CA GLY A 129 1.47 10.42 6.64
C GLY A 129 0.87 9.20 5.97
N ALA A 130 -0.16 9.42 5.15
CA ALA A 130 -0.82 8.37 4.38
C ALA A 130 -0.91 8.71 2.90
N GLY A 131 -0.53 7.74 2.03
CA GLY A 131 -0.76 7.74 0.59
C GLY A 131 -1.90 6.79 0.24
N LEU A 132 -3.02 7.32 -0.26
CA LEU A 132 -4.24 6.55 -0.50
C LEU A 132 -4.68 6.73 -1.95
N ASP A 133 -4.68 5.64 -2.72
CA ASP A 133 -5.24 5.63 -4.07
C ASP A 133 -6.68 5.11 -4.09
N VAL A 134 -7.14 4.57 -2.98
CA VAL A 134 -8.46 3.94 -2.81
C VAL A 134 -9.13 4.42 -1.54
N MET A 135 -10.46 4.57 -1.60
CA MET A 135 -11.30 4.97 -0.49
C MET A 135 -12.34 3.88 -0.20
N ARG A 136 -12.94 3.90 1.01
CA ARG A 136 -13.98 2.95 1.38
C ARG A 136 -15.17 3.04 0.44
N ASP A 137 -15.65 4.26 0.20
CA ASP A 137 -16.68 4.58 -0.78
C ASP A 137 -16.03 5.25 -1.99
N GLU A 138 -16.34 4.79 -3.20
CA GLU A 138 -15.85 5.39 -4.45
C GLU A 138 -17.05 5.69 -5.38
N PRO A 139 -17.38 6.96 -5.60
CA PRO A 139 -16.70 8.17 -5.14
C PRO A 139 -16.90 8.43 -3.64
N PRO A 140 -15.86 9.00 -2.98
CA PRO A 140 -15.91 9.27 -1.54
C PRO A 140 -16.90 10.41 -1.22
N LYS A 141 -17.45 10.39 0.00
CA LYS A 141 -18.33 11.45 0.50
C LYS A 141 -17.53 12.75 0.69
N LYS A 142 -18.21 13.90 0.49
CA LYS A 142 -17.54 15.22 0.59
C LYS A 142 -17.04 15.54 2.00
N ASP A 143 -17.64 14.96 3.02
CA ASP A 143 -17.32 15.13 4.44
C ASP A 143 -16.34 14.07 4.96
N ASN A 144 -15.70 13.32 4.08
CA ASN A 144 -14.72 12.32 4.48
C ASN A 144 -13.61 12.95 5.34
N PRO A 145 -13.31 12.39 6.55
CA PRO A 145 -12.42 13.00 7.52
C PRO A 145 -10.96 13.11 7.04
N LEU A 146 -10.57 12.38 5.99
CA LEU A 146 -9.22 12.36 5.43
C LEU A 146 -8.94 13.55 4.50
N PHE A 147 -9.98 14.21 3.95
CA PHE A 147 -9.80 15.29 2.96
C PHE A 147 -9.24 16.59 3.53
N HIS A 148 -9.34 16.80 4.82
CA HIS A 148 -8.90 18.04 5.49
C HIS A 148 -7.58 17.87 6.25
N LEU A 149 -6.85 16.78 6.01
CA LEU A 149 -5.58 16.49 6.68
C LEU A 149 -4.40 16.84 5.75
N ASN A 150 -3.45 17.60 6.27
CA ASN A 150 -2.27 18.05 5.51
C ASN A 150 -1.22 16.95 5.28
N ASN A 151 -1.35 15.83 5.98
CA ASN A 151 -0.46 14.68 5.92
C ASN A 151 -1.09 13.47 5.19
N THR A 152 -2.06 13.73 4.31
CA THR A 152 -2.62 12.75 3.37
C THR A 152 -2.32 13.15 1.92
N SER A 153 -2.02 12.14 1.10
CA SER A 153 -1.98 12.27 -0.36
C SER A 153 -3.01 11.30 -0.93
N ILE A 154 -4.07 11.83 -1.56
CA ILE A 154 -5.20 11.03 -2.06
C ILE A 154 -5.24 11.16 -3.58
N THR A 155 -5.35 10.02 -4.27
CA THR A 155 -5.53 9.94 -5.72
C THR A 155 -6.80 9.15 -6.06
N ALA A 156 -7.30 9.29 -7.28
CA ALA A 156 -8.63 8.82 -7.68
C ALA A 156 -8.61 7.41 -8.28
N HIS A 157 -8.03 6.42 -7.56
CA HIS A 157 -7.91 5.01 -7.98
C HIS A 157 -7.19 4.87 -9.32
N ILE A 158 -6.05 5.52 -9.45
CA ILE A 158 -5.27 5.66 -10.68
C ILE A 158 -3.89 5.00 -10.64
N ALA A 159 -3.56 4.24 -9.60
CA ALA A 159 -2.25 3.57 -9.48
C ALA A 159 -1.93 2.64 -10.67
N TRP A 160 -2.95 2.12 -11.36
CA TRP A 160 -2.83 1.28 -12.56
C TRP A 160 -2.91 2.06 -13.88
N LEU A 161 -3.24 3.36 -13.88
CA LEU A 161 -3.76 4.12 -15.03
C LEU A 161 -2.67 4.64 -15.99
N THR A 162 -1.41 4.20 -15.89
CA THR A 162 -0.39 4.63 -16.85
C THR A 162 -0.75 4.16 -18.27
N ARG A 163 -0.35 4.92 -19.29
CA ARG A 163 -0.59 4.53 -20.70
C ARG A 163 -0.07 3.12 -20.99
N ALA A 164 1.13 2.79 -20.50
CA ALA A 164 1.74 1.48 -20.71
C ALA A 164 0.95 0.35 -20.03
N SER A 165 0.44 0.57 -18.80
CA SER A 165 -0.37 -0.44 -18.11
C SER A 165 -1.71 -0.69 -18.81
N ARG A 166 -2.36 0.37 -19.31
CA ARG A 166 -3.61 0.25 -20.06
C ARG A 166 -3.43 -0.52 -21.36
N LEU A 167 -2.37 -0.23 -22.11
CA LEU A 167 -2.06 -0.98 -23.35
C LEU A 167 -1.84 -2.46 -23.04
N ARG A 168 -1.01 -2.79 -22.04
CA ARG A 168 -0.81 -4.20 -21.63
C ARG A 168 -2.12 -4.88 -21.22
N ALA A 169 -3.01 -4.18 -20.51
CA ALA A 169 -4.30 -4.75 -20.13
C ALA A 169 -5.17 -5.08 -21.36
N ILE A 170 -5.16 -4.21 -22.37
CA ILE A 170 -5.86 -4.45 -23.66
C ILE A 170 -5.24 -5.65 -24.38
N ASP A 171 -3.91 -5.71 -24.47
CA ASP A 171 -3.21 -6.82 -25.13
C ASP A 171 -3.54 -8.16 -24.44
N ILE A 172 -3.50 -8.21 -23.13
CA ILE A 172 -3.88 -9.40 -22.34
C ILE A 172 -5.35 -9.78 -22.59
N ALA A 173 -6.26 -8.81 -22.63
CA ALA A 173 -7.67 -9.08 -22.92
C ALA A 173 -7.88 -9.67 -24.32
N ILE A 174 -7.16 -9.15 -25.31
CA ILE A 174 -7.18 -9.66 -26.69
C ILE A 174 -6.66 -11.12 -26.73
N GLU A 175 -5.54 -11.40 -26.09
CA GLU A 175 -4.98 -12.75 -26.07
C GLU A 175 -5.89 -13.74 -25.31
N ASN A 176 -6.48 -13.34 -24.18
CA ASN A 176 -7.46 -14.17 -23.48
C ASN A 176 -8.70 -14.48 -24.34
N PHE A 177 -9.18 -13.47 -25.11
CA PHE A 177 -10.32 -13.66 -26.00
C PHE A 177 -9.98 -14.59 -27.17
N LYS A 178 -8.80 -14.46 -27.78
CA LYS A 178 -8.32 -15.39 -28.81
C LYS A 178 -8.22 -16.84 -28.27
N ALA A 179 -7.65 -17.01 -27.08
CA ALA A 179 -7.55 -18.30 -26.43
C ALA A 179 -8.93 -18.92 -26.16
N TYR A 180 -9.90 -18.13 -25.73
CA TYR A 180 -11.28 -18.57 -25.56
C TYR A 180 -11.90 -19.05 -26.88
N LEU A 181 -11.76 -18.30 -27.96
CA LEU A 181 -12.28 -18.66 -29.30
C LEU A 181 -11.63 -19.95 -29.84
N ASN A 182 -10.38 -20.22 -29.50
CA ASN A 182 -9.64 -21.41 -29.90
C ASN A 182 -9.91 -22.63 -28.98
N GLY A 183 -10.84 -22.55 -28.02
CA GLY A 183 -11.17 -23.62 -27.10
C GLY A 183 -10.10 -23.90 -26.02
N THR A 184 -9.13 -23.00 -25.84
CA THR A 184 -8.05 -23.10 -24.86
C THR A 184 -8.06 -21.88 -23.91
N PRO A 185 -9.16 -21.63 -23.16
CA PRO A 185 -9.30 -20.43 -22.36
C PRO A 185 -8.20 -20.33 -21.31
N THR A 186 -7.65 -19.10 -21.14
CA THR A 186 -6.65 -18.75 -20.13
C THR A 186 -7.22 -17.70 -19.18
N SER A 187 -6.67 -17.59 -17.96
CA SER A 187 -7.11 -16.59 -16.97
C SER A 187 -8.60 -16.70 -16.61
N VAL A 188 -9.12 -17.92 -16.58
CA VAL A 188 -10.53 -18.19 -16.20
C VAL A 188 -10.72 -17.88 -14.72
N ILE A 189 -11.75 -17.09 -14.40
CA ILE A 189 -12.18 -16.79 -13.03
C ILE A 189 -13.41 -17.66 -12.74
N ASN A 190 -13.35 -18.48 -11.69
CA ASN A 190 -14.44 -19.33 -11.22
C ASN A 190 -15.07 -18.69 -9.99
#